data_779bb3dc0acc7111b680cda8f74ee0bd
#
_entry.id   779bb3dc0acc7111b680cda8f74ee0bd
#
_cell.length_a   1.000
_cell.length_b   1.000
_cell.length_c   1.000
_cell.angle_alpha   90.00
_cell.angle_beta   90.00
_cell.angle_gamma   90.00
#
_symmetry.space_group_name_H-M   'P 1'
#
loop_
_entity.id
_entity.type
_entity.pdbx_description
1 polymer ?
#
loop_
_entity_poly.entity_id
_entity_poly.type
_entity_poly.pdbx_seq_one_letter_code
_entity_poly.pdbx_strand_id
1 'polypeptide(L)'
;MADGFGLALQKGILAALRANSGVTALVSTRIYDEPPQNVTFPYMRFGEIQPSAFDTDTTEGSIVGISIEAYSRSASGRVEATQMVEAVKEALHRQEASVTVTGHTLVELIFQTYSVTRDDEGRGYTAVIALQAMLEEPA
;
A
#
# COMPACT_ATOMS: atom_id res chain seq x y z
N MET A 1 17.04 -16.48 6.28
CA MET A 1 16.49 -15.64 7.35
C MET A 1 15.25 -14.92 6.82
N ALA A 2 14.17 -14.90 7.60
CA ALA A 2 12.95 -14.23 7.17
C ALA A 2 13.11 -12.70 7.25
N ASP A 3 12.42 -11.99 6.37
CA ASP A 3 12.34 -10.54 6.46
C ASP A 3 11.59 -10.16 7.73
N GLY A 4 11.84 -8.96 8.24
CA GLY A 4 11.07 -8.41 9.35
C GLY A 4 9.64 -8.10 8.92
N PHE A 5 8.78 -7.77 9.88
CA PHE A 5 7.35 -7.55 9.63
C PHE A 5 7.09 -6.50 8.55
N GLY A 6 7.81 -5.37 8.61
CA GLY A 6 7.58 -4.28 7.66
C GLY A 6 7.93 -4.65 6.23
N LEU A 7 9.11 -5.23 6.02
CA LEU A 7 9.55 -5.60 4.68
C LEU A 7 8.71 -6.73 4.10
N ALA A 8 8.41 -7.74 4.92
CA ALA A 8 7.59 -8.86 4.48
C ALA A 8 6.19 -8.39 4.07
N LEU A 9 5.61 -7.46 4.83
CA LEU A 9 4.31 -6.88 4.51
C LEU A 9 4.37 -6.08 3.21
N GLN A 10 5.41 -5.27 3.04
CA GLN A 10 5.58 -4.48 1.81
C GLN A 10 5.62 -5.37 0.58
N LYS A 11 6.39 -6.44 0.64
CA LYS A 11 6.48 -7.38 -0.48
C LYS A 11 5.15 -8.06 -0.78
N GLY A 12 4.43 -8.44 0.27
CA GLY A 12 3.12 -9.08 0.11
C GLY A 12 2.09 -8.14 -0.50
N ILE A 13 2.06 -6.89 -0.05
CA ILE A 13 1.15 -5.89 -0.58
C ILE A 13 1.49 -5.57 -2.04
N LEU A 14 2.77 -5.43 -2.37
CA LEU A 14 3.17 -5.16 -3.74
C LEU A 14 2.68 -6.27 -4.68
N ALA A 15 2.86 -7.51 -4.29
CA ALA A 15 2.40 -8.64 -5.10
C ALA A 15 0.88 -8.65 -5.24
N ALA A 16 0.15 -8.36 -4.16
CA ALA A 16 -1.31 -8.32 -4.18
C ALA A 16 -1.83 -7.22 -5.09
N LEU A 17 -1.22 -6.03 -5.04
CA LEU A 17 -1.64 -4.91 -5.89
C LEU A 17 -1.36 -5.21 -7.37
N ARG A 18 -0.22 -5.79 -7.68
CA ARG A 18 0.13 -6.14 -9.06
C ARG A 18 -0.72 -7.27 -9.62
N ALA A 19 -1.33 -8.07 -8.78
CA ALA A 19 -2.24 -9.13 -9.19
C ALA A 19 -3.70 -8.68 -9.24
N ASN A 20 -4.00 -7.48 -8.76
CA ASN A 20 -5.38 -6.99 -8.68
C ASN A 20 -5.76 -6.24 -9.95
N SER A 21 -6.80 -6.72 -10.64
CA SER A 21 -7.20 -6.14 -11.94
C SER A 21 -7.72 -4.71 -11.83
N GLY A 22 -8.36 -4.37 -10.71
CA GLY A 22 -8.83 -2.99 -10.48
C GLY A 22 -7.70 -1.99 -10.36
N VAL A 23 -6.59 -2.41 -9.73
CA VAL A 23 -5.40 -1.58 -9.60
C VAL A 23 -4.63 -1.52 -10.92
N THR A 24 -4.39 -2.66 -11.56
CA THR A 24 -3.59 -2.71 -12.78
C THR A 24 -4.29 -2.05 -13.97
N ALA A 25 -5.62 -1.97 -13.95
CA ALA A 25 -6.35 -1.22 -14.97
C ALA A 25 -6.01 0.27 -14.95
N LEU A 26 -5.56 0.79 -13.80
CA LEU A 26 -5.24 2.21 -13.64
C LEU A 26 -3.75 2.50 -13.81
N VAL A 27 -2.88 1.66 -13.26
CA VAL A 27 -1.45 1.94 -13.21
C VAL A 27 -0.59 0.86 -13.88
N SER A 28 -1.20 -0.17 -14.45
CA SER A 28 -0.47 -1.33 -14.96
C SER A 28 0.38 -1.91 -13.82
N THR A 29 1.67 -2.13 -14.04
CA THR A 29 2.58 -2.60 -12.98
C THR A 29 3.41 -1.47 -12.37
N ARG A 30 3.03 -0.22 -12.62
CA ARG A 30 3.77 0.96 -12.15
C ARG A 30 3.52 1.23 -10.67
N ILE A 31 3.97 0.31 -9.84
CA ILE A 31 3.92 0.38 -8.39
C ILE A 31 5.35 0.18 -7.90
N TYR A 32 5.91 1.17 -7.23
CA TYR A 32 7.34 1.22 -6.94
C TYR A 32 7.63 1.41 -5.47
N ASP A 33 8.78 0.93 -5.04
CA ASP A 33 9.41 1.41 -3.81
C ASP A 33 10.14 2.72 -4.13
N GLU A 34 10.99 2.69 -5.14
CA GLU A 34 11.70 3.87 -5.64
C GLU A 34 11.40 4.04 -7.12
N PRO A 35 10.58 5.04 -7.51
CA PRO A 35 10.24 5.21 -8.93
C PRO A 35 11.46 5.58 -9.77
N PRO A 36 11.48 5.17 -11.05
CA PRO A 36 12.54 5.60 -11.95
C PRO A 36 12.48 7.10 -12.21
N GLN A 37 13.60 7.69 -12.63
CA GLN A 37 13.72 9.12 -12.82
C GLN A 37 12.71 9.66 -13.83
N ASN A 38 12.47 8.93 -14.91
CA ASN A 38 11.50 9.31 -15.94
C ASN A 38 10.24 8.45 -15.85
N VAL A 39 9.58 8.52 -14.69
CA VAL A 39 8.43 7.69 -14.42
C VAL A 39 7.24 8.06 -15.29
N THR A 40 6.49 7.04 -15.74
CA THR A 40 5.26 7.23 -16.50
C THR A 40 4.09 7.40 -15.54
N PHE A 41 3.27 8.40 -15.75
CA PHE A 41 2.06 8.63 -14.97
C PHE A 41 0.86 7.90 -15.58
N PRO A 42 -0.13 7.49 -14.80
CA PRO A 42 -0.12 7.50 -13.34
C PRO A 42 0.73 6.36 -12.76
N TYR A 43 1.17 6.55 -11.54
CA TYR A 43 1.92 5.49 -10.85
C TYR A 43 1.68 5.58 -9.35
N MET A 44 2.11 4.54 -8.64
CA MET A 44 2.04 4.48 -7.19
C MET A 44 3.42 4.18 -6.62
N ARG A 45 3.66 4.61 -5.39
CA ARG A 45 4.85 4.19 -4.66
C ARG A 45 4.51 4.01 -3.19
N PHE A 46 5.32 3.22 -2.49
CA PHE A 46 5.20 3.11 -1.05
C PHE A 46 5.67 4.40 -0.40
N GLY A 47 4.91 4.86 0.56
CA GLY A 47 5.28 6.01 1.37
C GLY A 47 5.93 5.57 2.67
N GLU A 48 5.22 5.71 3.79
CA GLU A 48 5.75 5.36 5.09
C GLU A 48 5.44 3.91 5.43
N ILE A 49 6.40 3.25 6.08
CA ILE A 49 6.20 1.92 6.67
C ILE A 49 6.70 2.01 8.09
N GLN A 50 5.79 1.86 9.06
CA GLN A 50 6.11 2.10 10.46
C GLN A 50 5.63 0.93 11.33
N PRO A 51 6.51 -0.06 11.57
CA PRO A 51 6.18 -1.16 12.48
C PRO A 51 6.34 -0.73 13.94
N SER A 52 5.44 -1.22 14.77
CA SER A 52 5.47 -1.03 16.22
C SER A 52 5.30 -2.38 16.89
N ALA A 53 5.96 -2.59 18.02
CA ALA A 53 5.88 -3.86 18.72
C ALA A 53 4.48 -4.09 19.29
N PHE A 54 4.03 -5.33 19.19
CA PHE A 54 2.75 -5.76 19.76
C PHE A 54 2.90 -7.19 20.25
N ASP A 55 3.76 -7.37 21.25
CA ASP A 55 4.09 -8.70 21.74
C ASP A 55 3.08 -9.15 22.79
N THR A 56 2.81 -10.46 22.78
CA THR A 56 2.09 -11.11 23.85
C THR A 56 3.09 -11.91 24.69
N ASP A 57 2.62 -12.56 25.75
CA ASP A 57 3.50 -13.37 26.61
C ASP A 57 4.20 -14.50 25.86
N THR A 58 3.62 -14.96 24.76
CA THR A 58 4.07 -16.16 24.04
C THR A 58 4.37 -15.91 22.56
N THR A 59 4.05 -14.74 22.04
CA THR A 59 4.15 -14.47 20.60
C THR A 59 4.65 -13.06 20.35
N GLU A 60 5.64 -12.94 19.47
CA GLU A 60 6.06 -11.64 18.97
C GLU A 60 5.11 -11.19 17.87
N GLY A 61 4.73 -9.92 17.90
CA GLY A 61 3.84 -9.36 16.90
C GLY A 61 4.21 -7.94 16.58
N SER A 62 3.52 -7.38 15.59
CA SER A 62 3.72 -5.99 15.19
C SER A 62 2.43 -5.42 14.63
N ILE A 63 2.22 -4.14 14.92
CA ILE A 63 1.23 -3.34 14.21
C ILE A 63 2.03 -2.46 13.26
N VAL A 64 1.74 -2.57 11.96
CA VAL A 64 2.47 -1.85 10.92
C VAL A 64 1.55 -0.85 10.25
N GLY A 65 1.90 0.43 10.36
CA GLY A 65 1.28 1.47 9.56
C GLY A 65 1.98 1.52 8.22
N ILE A 66 1.22 1.50 7.13
CA ILE A 66 1.79 1.56 5.79
C ILE A 66 0.96 2.51 4.93
N SER A 67 1.65 3.34 4.16
CA SER A 67 0.98 4.24 3.23
C SER A 67 1.44 3.99 1.81
N ILE A 68 0.52 4.26 0.87
CA ILE A 68 0.79 4.16 -0.56
C ILE A 68 0.40 5.49 -1.16
N GLU A 69 1.30 6.04 -1.96
CA GLU A 69 1.10 7.32 -2.64
C GLU A 69 0.77 7.06 -4.10
N ALA A 70 -0.23 7.77 -4.60
CA ALA A 70 -0.66 7.67 -6.00
C ALA A 70 -0.52 9.03 -6.65
N TYR A 71 0.11 9.05 -7.82
CA TYR A 71 0.43 10.29 -8.52
C TYR A 71 -0.27 10.30 -9.87
N SER A 72 -1.04 11.37 -10.12
CA SER A 72 -1.82 11.54 -11.33
C SER A 72 -1.57 12.90 -11.96
N ARG A 73 -1.57 12.94 -13.28
CA ARG A 73 -1.54 14.18 -14.06
C ARG A 73 -2.70 14.25 -15.04
N SER A 74 -3.79 13.57 -14.71
CA SER A 74 -4.97 13.53 -15.56
C SER A 74 -5.64 14.88 -15.66
N ALA A 75 -6.16 15.20 -16.83
CA ALA A 75 -6.97 16.41 -17.04
C ALA A 75 -8.30 16.38 -16.29
N SER A 76 -8.72 15.21 -15.81
CA SER A 76 -9.96 15.07 -15.06
C SER A 76 -9.83 15.50 -13.59
N GLY A 77 -8.71 16.08 -13.19
CA GLY A 77 -8.50 16.56 -11.84
C GLY A 77 -8.31 15.42 -10.84
N ARG A 78 -9.02 15.52 -9.71
CA ARG A 78 -8.87 14.53 -8.63
C ARG A 78 -9.40 13.13 -8.95
N VAL A 79 -10.17 12.99 -10.01
CA VAL A 79 -10.89 11.73 -10.29
C VAL A 79 -9.94 10.56 -10.40
N GLU A 80 -8.90 10.68 -11.21
CA GLU A 80 -7.97 9.55 -11.39
C GLU A 80 -7.22 9.22 -10.10
N ALA A 81 -6.72 10.22 -9.39
CA ALA A 81 -6.00 9.97 -8.14
C ALA A 81 -6.92 9.31 -7.10
N THR A 82 -8.16 9.77 -7.01
CA THR A 82 -9.14 9.18 -6.11
C THR A 82 -9.46 7.74 -6.49
N GLN A 83 -9.65 7.48 -7.79
CA GLN A 83 -9.89 6.11 -8.25
C GLN A 83 -8.73 5.18 -7.89
N MET A 84 -7.51 5.68 -7.97
CA MET A 84 -6.33 4.89 -7.63
C MET A 84 -6.33 4.45 -6.18
N VAL A 85 -6.55 5.37 -5.24
CA VAL A 85 -6.55 4.99 -3.82
C VAL A 85 -7.78 4.19 -3.44
N GLU A 86 -8.92 4.41 -4.09
CA GLU A 86 -10.09 3.58 -3.85
C GLU A 86 -9.88 2.16 -4.37
N ALA A 87 -9.16 1.99 -5.49
CA ALA A 87 -8.81 0.67 -5.98
C ALA A 87 -7.86 -0.05 -5.02
N VAL A 88 -6.93 0.67 -4.41
CA VAL A 88 -6.05 0.11 -3.39
C VAL A 88 -6.85 -0.34 -2.17
N LYS A 89 -7.80 0.48 -1.73
CA LYS A 89 -8.68 0.14 -0.62
C LYS A 89 -9.45 -1.16 -0.90
N GLU A 90 -10.06 -1.25 -2.08
CA GLU A 90 -10.81 -2.45 -2.47
C GLU A 90 -9.91 -3.69 -2.51
N ALA A 91 -8.67 -3.53 -2.95
CA ALA A 91 -7.74 -4.64 -3.07
C ALA A 91 -7.24 -5.14 -1.73
N LEU A 92 -7.13 -4.27 -0.73
CA LEU A 92 -6.42 -4.57 0.50
C LEU A 92 -7.28 -4.59 1.75
N HIS A 93 -8.29 -3.72 1.85
CA HIS A 93 -9.07 -3.61 3.08
C HIS A 93 -9.81 -4.91 3.38
N ARG A 94 -9.47 -5.52 4.52
CA ARG A 94 -10.02 -6.81 4.97
C ARG A 94 -9.80 -7.95 3.97
N GLN A 95 -8.75 -7.83 3.16
CA GLN A 95 -8.40 -8.84 2.16
C GLN A 95 -7.14 -9.59 2.58
N GLU A 96 -7.06 -9.97 3.84
CA GLU A 96 -5.89 -10.66 4.40
C GLU A 96 -5.54 -11.92 3.61
N ALA A 97 -6.55 -12.63 3.12
CA ALA A 97 -6.33 -13.86 2.35
C ALA A 97 -5.67 -13.59 0.99
N SER A 98 -5.75 -12.36 0.50
CA SER A 98 -5.16 -12.00 -0.79
C SER A 98 -3.73 -11.49 -0.67
N VAL A 99 -3.23 -11.33 0.55
CA VAL A 99 -1.89 -10.80 0.80
C VAL A 99 -1.06 -11.89 1.49
N THR A 100 -0.02 -12.33 0.82
CA THR A 100 0.89 -13.34 1.37
C THR A 100 2.08 -12.64 2.01
N VAL A 101 2.23 -12.82 3.33
CA VAL A 101 3.34 -12.25 4.08
C VAL A 101 4.25 -13.39 4.48
N THR A 102 5.32 -13.58 3.74
CA THR A 102 6.22 -14.72 3.90
C THR A 102 6.89 -14.70 5.28
N GLY A 103 6.77 -15.79 6.00
CA GLY A 103 7.41 -15.96 7.30
C GLY A 103 6.62 -15.40 8.48
N HIS A 104 5.46 -14.81 8.24
CA HIS A 104 4.64 -14.23 9.30
C HIS A 104 3.16 -14.49 9.02
N THR A 105 2.33 -14.29 10.02
CA THR A 105 0.88 -14.40 9.86
C THR A 105 0.28 -13.01 9.83
N LEU A 106 -0.41 -12.68 8.75
CA LEU A 106 -1.18 -11.42 8.65
C LEU A 106 -2.55 -11.66 9.27
N VAL A 107 -2.77 -11.04 10.42
CA VAL A 107 -4.01 -11.21 11.19
C VAL A 107 -5.10 -10.29 10.68
N GLU A 108 -4.72 -9.03 10.38
CA GLU A 108 -5.69 -8.01 10.03
C GLU A 108 -5.03 -6.96 9.14
N LEU A 109 -5.77 -6.48 8.15
CA LEU A 109 -5.34 -5.41 7.27
C LEU A 109 -6.52 -4.47 7.06
N ILE A 110 -6.41 -3.25 7.60
CA ILE A 110 -7.55 -2.33 7.72
C ILE A 110 -7.20 -0.98 7.09
N PHE A 111 -8.08 -0.50 6.24
CA PHE A 111 -8.03 0.87 5.73
C PHE A 111 -8.27 1.86 6.87
N GLN A 112 -7.50 2.94 6.89
CA GLN A 112 -7.67 3.99 7.90
C GLN A 112 -8.16 5.30 7.28
N THR A 113 -7.46 5.81 6.30
CA THR A 113 -7.82 7.10 5.70
C THR A 113 -7.14 7.26 4.35
N TYR A 114 -7.66 8.17 3.53
CA TYR A 114 -6.91 8.66 2.41
C TYR A 114 -7.14 10.16 2.23
N SER A 115 -6.21 10.81 1.56
CA SER A 115 -6.34 12.22 1.20
C SER A 115 -5.92 12.40 -0.26
N VAL A 116 -6.50 13.40 -0.92
CA VAL A 116 -6.16 13.75 -2.29
C VAL A 116 -5.86 15.22 -2.31
N THR A 117 -4.65 15.59 -2.71
CA THR A 117 -4.23 16.98 -2.73
C THR A 117 -3.69 17.36 -4.09
N ARG A 118 -3.87 18.64 -4.45
CA ARG A 118 -3.29 19.20 -5.67
C ARG A 118 -1.81 19.46 -5.43
N ASP A 119 -0.99 19.10 -6.40
CA ASP A 119 0.44 19.38 -6.31
C ASP A 119 0.70 20.88 -6.38
N ASP A 120 1.70 21.35 -5.63
CA ASP A 120 2.04 22.77 -5.55
C ASP A 120 2.35 23.38 -6.91
N GLU A 121 2.90 22.58 -7.82
CA GLU A 121 3.23 23.03 -9.15
C GLU A 121 2.02 23.06 -10.09
N GLY A 122 0.85 22.71 -9.60
CA GLY A 122 -0.42 22.84 -10.33
C GLY A 122 -0.61 21.89 -11.49
N ARG A 123 0.21 20.86 -11.61
CA ARG A 123 0.17 19.97 -12.77
C ARG A 123 -0.36 18.58 -12.48
N GLY A 124 -0.76 18.32 -11.28
CA GLY A 124 -1.25 16.99 -10.94
C GLY A 124 -1.79 16.91 -9.55
N TYR A 125 -2.14 15.68 -9.17
CA TYR A 125 -2.71 15.40 -7.87
C TYR A 125 -1.97 14.24 -7.25
N THR A 126 -1.82 14.30 -5.94
CA THR A 126 -1.24 13.22 -5.15
C THR A 126 -2.29 12.72 -4.18
N ALA A 127 -2.51 11.42 -4.17
CA ALA A 127 -3.38 10.79 -3.20
C ALA A 127 -2.53 9.89 -2.30
N VAL A 128 -2.84 9.88 -1.02
CA VAL A 128 -2.14 9.03 -0.05
C VAL A 128 -3.18 8.22 0.69
N ILE A 129 -3.03 6.90 0.68
CA ILE A 129 -3.88 6.01 1.44
C ILE A 129 -3.06 5.38 2.56
N ALA A 130 -3.63 5.35 3.76
CA ALA A 130 -2.99 4.76 4.93
C ALA A 130 -3.79 3.56 5.38
N LEU A 131 -3.07 2.47 5.65
CA LEU A 131 -3.62 1.23 6.14
C LEU A 131 -2.85 0.79 7.39
N GLN A 132 -3.47 -0.04 8.19
CA GLN A 132 -2.83 -0.62 9.35
C GLN A 132 -2.96 -2.13 9.28
N ALA A 133 -1.85 -2.81 9.52
CA ALA A 133 -1.80 -4.26 9.54
C ALA A 133 -1.42 -4.75 10.92
N MET A 134 -1.98 -5.89 11.31
CA MET A 134 -1.55 -6.60 12.50
C MET A 134 -0.94 -7.91 12.06
N LEU A 135 0.29 -8.16 12.48
CA LEU A 135 1.02 -9.37 12.13
C LEU A 135 1.58 -10.02 13.37
N GLU A 136 1.78 -11.32 13.27
CA GLU A 136 2.43 -12.07 14.34
C GLU A 136 3.28 -13.19 13.75
N GLU A 137 4.18 -13.73 14.57
CA GLU A 137 4.98 -14.86 14.17
C GLU A 137 4.07 -16.06 13.87
N PRO A 138 4.49 -16.95 12.97
CA PRO A 138 3.75 -18.18 12.72
C PRO A 138 3.64 -19.02 14.00
N ALA A 139 2.52 -19.68 14.16
CA ALA A 139 2.28 -20.58 15.30
C ALA A 139 3.23 -21.78 15.31
#